data_4ec55f6f858e8dec03b2fff4dda605d4
#
_entry.id   4ec55f6f858e8dec03b2fff4dda605d4
#
_cell.length_a   1.000
_cell.length_b   1.000
_cell.length_c   1.000
_cell.angle_alpha   90.00
_cell.angle_beta   90.00
_cell.angle_gamma   90.00
#
_symmetry.space_group_name_H-M   'P 1'
#
loop_
_entity.id
_entity.type
_entity.pdbx_description
1 polymer ?
#
loop_
_entity_poly.entity_id
_entity_poly.type
_entity_poly.pdbx_seq_one_letter_code
_entity_poly.pdbx_strand_id
1 'polypeptide(L)'
;EDMTAAALGSGGLPVFGTPYLIAMVENAAFTYLQQELPEGKSTVGTKVEVSHVSPSPVGMEITVTVEVTDISANGKMVDFKATATDTAGLIGEGTHQRAVITVDRFMDKCQAKLG
;
A
#
# COMPACT_ATOMS: atom_id res chain seq x y z
N GLU A 1 -16.61 2.79 8.52
CA GLU A 1 -16.73 2.42 9.94
C GLU A 1 -15.87 1.21 10.29
N ASP A 2 -15.83 0.23 9.42
CA ASP A 2 -14.98 -0.95 9.61
C ASP A 2 -13.48 -0.68 9.39
N MET A 3 -13.13 0.48 8.85
CA MET A 3 -11.75 0.90 8.63
C MET A 3 -11.22 1.80 9.76
N THR A 4 -11.79 1.67 10.95
CA THR A 4 -11.34 2.47 12.09
C THR A 4 -10.20 1.77 12.83
N ALA A 5 -9.43 2.57 13.58
CA ALA A 5 -8.39 2.05 14.44
C ALA A 5 -8.99 1.13 15.51
N ALA A 6 -10.15 1.49 16.05
CA ALA A 6 -10.86 0.69 17.05
C ALA A 6 -11.31 -0.65 16.48
N ALA A 7 -11.87 -0.67 15.25
CA ALA A 7 -12.35 -1.90 14.61
C ALA A 7 -11.22 -2.91 14.38
N LEU A 8 -10.02 -2.43 14.06
CA LEU A 8 -8.87 -3.28 13.82
C LEU A 8 -8.11 -3.63 15.10
N GLY A 9 -8.31 -2.87 16.17
CA GLY A 9 -7.57 -3.05 17.42
C GLY A 9 -6.20 -2.36 17.42
N SER A 10 -5.93 -1.49 16.47
CA SER A 10 -4.66 -0.75 16.41
C SER A 10 -4.69 0.51 17.29
N GLY A 11 -5.83 0.81 17.88
CA GLY A 11 -6.05 1.92 18.80
C GLY A 11 -7.44 1.83 19.36
N GLY A 12 -7.82 2.76 20.22
CA GLY A 12 -9.10 2.73 20.91
C GLY A 12 -10.16 3.69 20.38
N LEU A 13 -9.83 4.46 19.33
CA LEU A 13 -10.71 5.52 18.86
C LEU A 13 -11.41 5.15 17.53
N PRO A 14 -12.65 5.63 17.32
CA PRO A 14 -13.39 5.36 16.07
C PRO A 14 -12.98 6.34 14.95
N VAL A 15 -11.71 6.34 14.60
CA VAL A 15 -11.17 7.14 13.50
C VAL A 15 -10.51 6.21 12.48
N PHE A 16 -10.29 6.71 11.26
CA PHE A 16 -9.65 5.94 10.20
C PHE A 16 -8.30 5.41 10.68
N GLY A 17 -8.14 4.09 10.68
CA GLY A 17 -6.97 3.43 11.24
C GLY A 17 -5.75 3.48 10.32
N THR A 18 -4.57 3.75 10.89
CA THR A 18 -3.31 3.79 10.14
C THR A 18 -3.06 2.53 9.33
N PRO A 19 -3.30 1.30 9.84
CA PRO A 19 -3.11 0.09 9.02
C PRO A 19 -3.99 0.08 7.76
N TYR A 20 -5.17 0.66 7.82
CA TYR A 20 -6.03 0.76 6.62
C TYR A 20 -5.50 1.77 5.62
N LEU A 21 -4.89 2.86 6.10
CA LEU A 21 -4.21 3.83 5.24
C LEU A 21 -3.08 3.13 4.47
N ILE A 22 -2.26 2.35 5.18
CA ILE A 22 -1.18 1.58 4.57
C ILE A 22 -1.72 0.60 3.55
N ALA A 23 -2.80 -0.11 3.88
CA ALA A 23 -3.44 -1.06 2.96
C ALA A 23 -3.95 -0.37 1.69
N MET A 24 -4.49 0.83 1.82
CA MET A 24 -4.95 1.61 0.66
C MET A 24 -3.80 2.04 -0.23
N VAL A 25 -2.67 2.45 0.35
CA VAL A 25 -1.46 2.79 -0.41
C VAL A 25 -0.96 1.58 -1.18
N GLU A 26 -0.86 0.44 -0.52
CA GLU A 26 -0.42 -0.80 -1.15
C GLU A 26 -1.37 -1.23 -2.26
N ASN A 27 -2.68 -1.13 -2.04
CA ASN A 27 -3.67 -1.51 -3.04
C ASN A 27 -3.61 -0.61 -4.27
N ALA A 28 -3.43 0.69 -4.08
CA ALA A 28 -3.32 1.63 -5.19
C ALA A 28 -2.09 1.31 -6.06
N ALA A 29 -0.94 1.07 -5.43
CA ALA A 29 0.29 0.74 -6.13
C ALA A 29 0.20 -0.63 -6.82
N PHE A 30 -0.34 -1.63 -6.12
CA PHE A 30 -0.55 -2.96 -6.68
C PHE A 30 -1.44 -2.92 -7.92
N THR A 31 -2.59 -2.26 -7.81
CA THR A 31 -3.56 -2.20 -8.90
C THR A 31 -2.98 -1.52 -10.13
N TYR A 32 -2.24 -0.44 -9.93
CA TYR A 32 -1.59 0.27 -11.03
C TYR A 32 -0.58 -0.62 -11.75
N LEU A 33 0.32 -1.25 -11.00
CA LEU A 33 1.37 -2.07 -11.59
C LEU A 33 0.83 -3.34 -12.25
N GLN A 34 -0.21 -3.95 -11.67
CA GLN A 34 -0.76 -5.19 -12.22
C GLN A 34 -1.32 -4.99 -13.63
N GLN A 35 -1.84 -3.81 -13.92
CA GLN A 35 -2.35 -3.46 -15.26
C GLN A 35 -1.23 -3.42 -16.30
N GLU A 36 -0.01 -3.14 -15.87
CA GLU A 36 1.15 -2.98 -16.75
C GLU A 36 1.97 -4.26 -16.90
N LEU A 37 1.63 -5.31 -16.16
CA LEU A 37 2.43 -6.53 -16.14
C LEU A 37 1.81 -7.62 -16.99
N PRO A 38 2.67 -8.47 -17.64
CA PRO A 38 2.17 -9.62 -18.38
C PRO A 38 1.65 -10.71 -17.45
N GLU A 39 0.90 -11.65 -18.02
CA GLU A 39 0.42 -12.82 -17.29
C GLU A 39 1.57 -13.56 -16.62
N GLY A 40 1.36 -14.03 -15.40
CA GLY A 40 2.37 -14.75 -14.63
C GLY A 40 3.29 -13.87 -13.80
N LYS A 41 3.15 -12.54 -13.95
CA LYS A 41 3.90 -11.56 -13.16
C LYS A 41 2.98 -10.83 -12.19
N SER A 42 3.53 -10.43 -11.04
CA SER A 42 2.83 -9.62 -10.07
C SER A 42 3.83 -8.82 -9.25
N THR A 43 3.37 -8.15 -8.22
CA THR A 43 4.24 -7.40 -7.32
C THR A 43 3.90 -7.71 -5.88
N VAL A 44 4.93 -7.61 -5.02
CA VAL A 44 4.76 -7.69 -3.57
C VAL A 44 5.37 -6.44 -2.94
N GLY A 45 4.79 -6.00 -1.84
CA GLY A 45 5.31 -4.86 -1.08
C GLY A 45 6.58 -5.25 -0.34
N THR A 46 7.62 -4.43 -0.43
CA THR A 46 8.90 -4.65 0.25
C THR A 46 9.16 -3.62 1.34
N LYS A 47 8.59 -2.44 1.20
CA LYS A 47 8.74 -1.37 2.19
C LYS A 47 7.59 -0.39 2.06
N VAL A 48 7.10 0.08 3.19
CA VAL A 48 6.14 1.17 3.25
C VAL A 48 6.50 2.06 4.43
N GLU A 49 6.52 3.37 4.20
CA GLU A 49 6.88 4.34 5.21
C GLU A 49 5.93 5.51 5.05
N VAL A 50 4.94 5.59 5.93
CA VAL A 50 3.84 6.55 5.84
C VAL A 50 3.68 7.25 7.17
N SER A 51 3.56 8.58 7.10
CA SER A 51 3.17 9.40 8.24
C SER A 51 1.69 9.68 8.15
N HIS A 52 0.93 9.34 9.18
CA HIS A 52 -0.50 9.61 9.28
C HIS A 52 -0.65 10.87 10.14
N VAL A 53 -0.79 12.01 9.50
CA VAL A 53 -0.59 13.32 10.15
C VAL A 53 -1.87 13.99 10.63
N SER A 54 -3.04 13.47 10.21
CA SER A 54 -4.33 14.03 10.63
C SER A 54 -5.39 12.94 10.69
N PRO A 55 -6.22 12.90 11.74
CA PRO A 55 -7.27 11.89 11.85
C PRO A 55 -8.45 12.20 10.94
N SER A 56 -9.19 11.16 10.55
CA SER A 56 -10.41 11.30 9.77
C SER A 56 -11.55 10.59 10.48
N PRO A 57 -12.69 11.26 10.69
CA PRO A 57 -13.84 10.64 11.34
C PRO A 57 -14.57 9.68 10.42
N VAL A 58 -15.42 8.84 11.01
CA VAL A 58 -16.31 7.95 10.27
C VAL A 58 -17.18 8.79 9.31
N GLY A 59 -17.32 8.31 8.08
CA GLY A 59 -18.12 8.99 7.06
C GLY A 59 -17.32 9.92 6.14
N MET A 60 -16.04 10.16 6.45
CA MET A 60 -15.19 10.98 5.61
C MET A 60 -14.65 10.16 4.44
N GLU A 61 -14.67 10.72 3.24
CA GLU A 61 -14.09 10.07 2.07
C GLU A 61 -12.57 10.20 2.07
N ILE A 62 -11.89 9.09 1.88
CA ILE A 62 -10.42 9.04 1.86
C ILE A 62 -9.95 8.77 0.43
N THR A 63 -9.03 9.60 -0.07
CA THR A 63 -8.44 9.44 -1.39
C THR A 63 -6.94 9.23 -1.24
N VAL A 64 -6.44 8.14 -1.83
CA VAL A 64 -5.00 7.85 -1.87
C VAL A 64 -4.51 7.97 -3.30
N THR A 65 -3.40 8.69 -3.47
CA THR A 65 -2.75 8.87 -4.77
C THR A 65 -1.32 8.35 -4.67
N VAL A 66 -0.92 7.53 -5.64
CA VAL A 66 0.46 7.02 -5.73
C VAL A 66 1.08 7.48 -7.04
N GLU A 67 2.38 7.75 -7.00
CA GLU A 67 3.14 8.21 -8.16
C GLU A 67 4.47 7.45 -8.19
N VAL A 68 4.80 6.87 -9.35
CA VAL A 68 6.08 6.20 -9.53
C VAL A 68 7.20 7.25 -9.51
N THR A 69 8.17 7.07 -8.62
CA THR A 69 9.30 7.99 -8.52
C THR A 69 10.60 7.40 -9.05
N ASP A 70 10.71 6.07 -9.06
CA ASP A 70 11.91 5.41 -9.60
C ASP A 70 11.60 3.96 -9.95
N ILE A 71 12.31 3.45 -10.96
CA ILE A 71 12.28 2.04 -11.35
C ILE A 71 13.74 1.60 -11.46
N SER A 72 14.09 0.48 -10.79
CA SER A 72 15.46 -0.02 -10.83
C SER A 72 15.89 -0.36 -12.27
N ALA A 73 17.21 -0.38 -12.49
CA ALA A 73 17.76 -0.63 -13.83
C ALA A 73 17.30 -1.97 -14.42
N ASN A 74 17.08 -2.98 -13.59
CA ASN A 74 16.60 -4.30 -14.04
C ASN A 74 15.06 -4.39 -14.11
N GLY A 75 14.35 -3.31 -13.78
CA GLY A 75 12.88 -3.27 -13.80
C GLY A 75 12.20 -4.04 -12.69
N LYS A 76 12.94 -4.56 -11.70
CA LYS A 76 12.38 -5.40 -10.65
C LYS A 76 11.90 -4.66 -9.42
N MET A 77 12.38 -3.44 -9.20
CA MET A 77 11.98 -2.64 -8.04
C MET A 77 11.33 -1.35 -8.51
N VAL A 78 10.19 -1.02 -7.91
CA VAL A 78 9.46 0.20 -8.25
C VAL A 78 9.20 0.98 -6.97
N ASP A 79 9.62 2.24 -6.96
CA ASP A 79 9.41 3.15 -5.84
C ASP A 79 8.28 4.11 -6.14
N PHE A 80 7.50 4.40 -5.12
CA PHE A 80 6.36 5.30 -5.20
C PHE A 80 6.42 6.38 -4.14
N LYS A 81 5.86 7.53 -4.48
CA LYS A 81 5.43 8.54 -3.52
C LYS A 81 3.93 8.36 -3.31
N ALA A 82 3.47 8.43 -2.08
CA ALA A 82 2.06 8.29 -1.74
C ALA A 82 1.56 9.50 -0.97
N THR A 83 0.34 9.94 -1.28
CA THR A 83 -0.36 10.98 -0.53
C THR A 83 -1.78 10.51 -0.27
N ALA A 84 -2.32 10.88 0.90
CA ALA A 84 -3.68 10.57 1.26
C ALA A 84 -4.37 11.84 1.75
N THR A 85 -5.60 12.04 1.30
CA THR A 85 -6.40 13.20 1.69
C THR A 85 -7.79 12.74 2.11
N ASP A 86 -8.41 13.50 3.00
CA ASP A 86 -9.84 13.45 3.21
C ASP A 86 -10.44 14.74 2.63
N THR A 87 -11.72 14.99 2.85
CA THR A 87 -12.36 16.18 2.26
C THR A 87 -11.87 17.49 2.88
N ALA A 88 -11.18 17.44 4.01
CA ALA A 88 -10.62 18.61 4.67
C ALA A 88 -9.15 18.88 4.31
N GLY A 89 -8.44 17.92 3.72
CA GLY A 89 -7.06 18.11 3.29
C GLY A 89 -6.17 16.90 3.49
N LEU A 90 -4.87 17.14 3.58
CA LEU A 90 -3.86 16.09 3.71
C LEU A 90 -3.98 15.35 5.05
N ILE A 91 -4.03 14.03 5.00
CA ILE A 91 -4.05 13.21 6.21
C ILE A 91 -2.82 12.31 6.34
N GLY A 92 -2.11 12.06 5.24
CA GLY A 92 -0.91 11.24 5.30
C GLY A 92 -0.07 11.37 4.05
N GLU A 93 1.21 11.01 4.18
CA GLU A 93 2.14 10.97 3.05
C GLU A 93 3.30 10.05 3.37
N GLY A 94 3.97 9.60 2.33
CA GLY A 94 5.10 8.72 2.51
C GLY A 94 5.59 8.10 1.22
N THR A 95 6.29 6.98 1.37
CA THR A 95 6.89 6.24 0.26
C THR A 95 6.51 4.78 0.34
N HIS A 96 6.54 4.11 -0.80
CA HIS A 96 6.25 2.68 -0.89
C HIS A 96 7.13 2.06 -1.96
N GLN A 97 7.58 0.84 -1.72
CA GLN A 97 8.39 0.10 -2.68
C GLN A 97 7.76 -1.27 -2.92
N ARG A 98 7.73 -1.68 -4.18
CA ARG A 98 7.24 -3.00 -4.57
C ARG A 98 8.28 -3.72 -5.44
N ALA A 99 8.32 -5.04 -5.31
CA ALA A 99 9.17 -5.89 -6.14
C ALA A 99 8.31 -6.60 -7.18
N VAL A 100 8.75 -6.58 -8.43
CA VAL A 100 8.12 -7.35 -9.51
C VAL A 100 8.63 -8.78 -9.43
N ILE A 101 7.71 -9.73 -9.38
CA ILE A 101 8.03 -11.16 -9.21
C ILE A 101 7.37 -11.99 -10.30
N THR A 102 7.89 -13.18 -10.52
CA THR A 102 7.23 -14.23 -11.29
C THR A 102 6.48 -15.09 -10.29
N VAL A 103 5.15 -15.14 -10.40
CA VAL A 103 4.28 -15.72 -9.37
C VAL A 103 4.68 -17.16 -9.02
N ASP A 104 4.80 -18.05 -10.01
CA ASP A 104 5.10 -19.45 -9.76
C ASP A 104 6.44 -19.62 -9.04
N ARG A 105 7.46 -18.93 -9.52
CA ARG A 105 8.81 -19.01 -8.93
C ARG A 105 8.83 -18.45 -7.52
N PHE A 106 8.14 -17.34 -7.32
CA PHE A 106 8.03 -16.70 -6.00
C PHE A 106 7.34 -17.63 -5.00
N MET A 107 6.21 -18.23 -5.39
CA MET A 107 5.45 -19.11 -4.52
C MET A 107 6.21 -20.40 -4.22
N ASP A 108 6.89 -20.99 -5.20
CA ASP A 108 7.71 -22.19 -4.99
C ASP A 108 8.79 -21.91 -3.96
N LYS A 109 9.49 -20.80 -4.08
CA LYS A 109 10.54 -20.42 -3.15
C LYS A 109 9.99 -20.14 -1.75
N CYS A 110 8.81 -19.54 -1.67
CA CYS A 110 8.14 -19.27 -0.41
C CYS A 110 7.75 -20.59 0.29
N GLN A 111 7.12 -21.51 -0.44
CA GLN A 111 6.68 -22.80 0.09
C GLN A 111 7.86 -23.68 0.52
N ALA A 112 9.00 -23.54 -0.13
CA ALA A 112 10.20 -24.29 0.21
C ALA A 112 10.66 -24.06 1.67
N LYS A 113 10.24 -22.95 2.29
CA LYS A 113 10.55 -22.68 3.70
C LYS A 113 9.86 -23.63 4.67
N LEU A 114 8.83 -24.31 4.23
CA LEU A 114 8.14 -25.29 5.07
C LEU A 114 8.90 -26.61 5.18
N GLY A 115 9.96 -26.75 4.45
CA GLY A 115 10.80 -27.95 4.46
C GLY A 115 10.73 -28.69 3.16
#